data_591ea661950ca9a792e51d8aee7d2e85
#
_entry.id   591ea661950ca9a792e51d8aee7d2e85
#
_cell.length_a   1.000
_cell.length_b   1.000
_cell.length_c   1.000
_cell.angle_alpha   90.00
_cell.angle_beta   90.00
_cell.angle_gamma   90.00
#
_symmetry.space_group_name_H-M   'P 1'
#
loop_
_entity.id
_entity.type
_entity.pdbx_description
1 polymer ?
#
loop_
_entity_poly.entity_id
_entity_poly.type
_entity_poly.pdbx_seq_one_letter_code
_entity_poly.pdbx_strand_id
1 'polypeptide(L)'
;MVLIYLVNNDFKFYRKNGIQVDYNTFYKDKTLEIEEIKIIEISRDLQIPKESIRRKIIYLEKKGVIKRTRKKFFIDRSAYETVQPISALKNLSNLISISSKILKQENQMTNSFSSTEISDGIKKHFSFCWYEFYKFIFSYYFRWRKELGDFETLSIGLLIMSNASSNRHLVLHDICLLYTSDAADERSWG
;
A
#
# COMPACT_ATOMS: atom_id res chain seq x y z
N MET A 1 2.41 8.31 1.09
CA MET A 1 3.16 7.89 -0.13
C MET A 1 4.68 8.08 0.01
N VAL A 2 5.22 9.29 0.32
CA VAL A 2 6.68 9.53 0.42
C VAL A 2 7.38 8.56 1.38
N LEU A 3 6.82 8.34 2.54
CA LEU A 3 7.38 7.45 3.54
C LEU A 3 7.39 5.98 3.07
N ILE A 4 6.27 5.52 2.49
CA ILE A 4 6.17 4.17 1.90
C ILE A 4 7.21 4.01 0.79
N TYR A 5 7.42 5.06 -0.03
CA TYR A 5 8.45 5.04 -1.06
C TYR A 5 9.86 4.86 -0.49
N LEU A 6 10.19 5.61 0.56
CA LEU A 6 11.50 5.49 1.21
C LEU A 6 11.73 4.10 1.80
N VAL A 7 10.75 3.57 2.54
CA VAL A 7 10.82 2.20 3.10
C VAL A 7 10.88 1.15 2.00
N ASN A 8 10.13 1.33 0.91
CA ASN A 8 10.11 0.38 -0.20
C ASN A 8 11.45 0.29 -0.95
N ASN A 9 12.26 1.35 -0.93
CA ASN A 9 13.62 1.28 -1.49
C ASN A 9 14.53 0.33 -0.70
N ASP A 10 14.35 0.26 0.63
CA ASP A 10 15.06 -0.71 1.45
C ASP A 10 14.61 -2.15 1.13
N PHE A 11 13.30 -2.38 1.03
CA PHE A 11 12.79 -3.68 0.59
C PHE A 11 13.25 -4.05 -0.84
N LYS A 12 13.35 -3.08 -1.74
CA LYS A 12 13.90 -3.28 -3.08
C LYS A 12 15.36 -3.72 -3.03
N PHE A 13 16.15 -3.11 -2.13
CA PHE A 13 17.54 -3.53 -1.90
C PHE A 13 17.60 -4.98 -1.40
N TYR A 14 16.80 -5.35 -0.38
CA TYR A 14 16.75 -6.74 0.10
C TYR A 14 16.37 -7.70 -1.01
N ARG A 15 15.33 -7.37 -1.78
CA ARG A 15 14.88 -8.19 -2.90
C ARG A 15 15.96 -8.38 -3.97
N LYS A 16 16.65 -7.30 -4.34
CA LYS A 16 17.70 -7.33 -5.36
C LYS A 16 18.89 -8.18 -4.94
N ASN A 17 19.24 -8.18 -3.66
CA ASN A 17 20.39 -8.90 -3.12
C ASN A 17 20.02 -10.29 -2.55
N GLY A 18 18.77 -10.74 -2.69
CA GLY A 18 18.31 -12.02 -2.16
C GLY A 18 18.29 -12.08 -0.62
N ILE A 19 18.31 -10.94 0.05
CA ILE A 19 18.33 -10.83 1.51
C ILE A 19 16.89 -10.94 2.02
N GLN A 20 16.61 -12.03 2.73
CA GLN A 20 15.32 -12.26 3.33
C GLN A 20 15.35 -11.85 4.80
N VAL A 21 14.49 -10.90 5.16
CA VAL A 21 14.32 -10.40 6.55
C VAL A 21 12.91 -10.71 7.00
N ASP A 22 12.79 -11.39 8.14
CA ASP A 22 11.49 -11.66 8.78
C ASP A 22 10.95 -10.43 9.52
N TYR A 23 9.66 -10.49 9.90
CA TYR A 23 8.95 -9.41 10.56
C TYR A 23 9.63 -8.95 11.85
N ASN A 24 10.01 -9.88 12.72
CA ASN A 24 10.58 -9.55 14.02
C ASN A 24 11.97 -8.91 13.87
N THR A 25 12.79 -9.49 13.00
CA THR A 25 14.13 -8.94 12.68
C THR A 25 14.00 -7.54 12.07
N PHE A 26 13.06 -7.33 11.16
CA PHE A 26 12.83 -6.01 10.56
C PHE A 26 12.46 -4.95 11.59
N TYR A 27 11.63 -5.27 12.58
CA TYR A 27 11.18 -4.32 13.62
C TYR A 27 12.06 -4.30 14.88
N LYS A 28 13.06 -5.19 14.97
CA LYS A 28 14.01 -5.20 16.09
C LYS A 28 14.86 -3.92 16.15
N ASP A 29 15.31 -3.45 15.00
CA ASP A 29 16.10 -2.23 14.91
C ASP A 29 15.17 -1.02 14.88
N LYS A 30 15.36 -0.11 15.82
CA LYS A 30 14.54 1.11 15.93
C LYS A 30 14.77 2.08 14.78
N THR A 31 15.93 2.02 14.13
CA THR A 31 16.31 2.95 13.09
C THR A 31 16.60 2.22 11.78
N LEU A 32 15.95 2.65 10.71
CA LEU A 32 16.24 2.22 9.35
C LEU A 32 17.11 3.28 8.69
N GLU A 33 18.31 2.87 8.26
CA GLU A 33 19.22 3.70 7.49
C GLU A 33 19.00 3.46 5.99
N ILE A 34 18.70 4.51 5.25
CA ILE A 34 18.49 4.48 3.79
C ILE A 34 19.47 5.46 3.14
N GLU A 35 20.10 5.06 2.06
CA GLU A 35 20.92 5.98 1.25
C GLU A 35 20.09 7.19 0.79
N GLU A 36 20.74 8.35 0.70
CA GLU A 36 20.06 9.56 0.29
C GLU A 36 19.51 9.42 -1.14
N ILE A 37 18.20 9.53 -1.25
CA ILE A 37 17.51 9.61 -2.53
C ILE A 37 17.23 11.09 -2.81
N LYS A 38 17.61 11.54 -4.00
CA LYS A 38 17.38 12.93 -4.39
C LYS A 38 15.88 13.22 -4.47
N ILE A 39 15.48 14.38 -3.96
CA ILE A 39 14.05 14.82 -4.00
C ILE A 39 13.51 14.79 -5.45
N ILE A 40 14.35 15.06 -6.44
CA ILE A 40 13.95 15.03 -7.86
C ILE A 40 13.60 13.58 -8.30
N GLU A 41 14.28 12.58 -7.80
CA GLU A 41 14.01 11.17 -8.08
C GLU A 41 12.68 10.74 -7.45
N ILE A 42 12.47 11.09 -6.17
CA ILE A 42 11.19 10.84 -5.48
C ILE A 42 10.04 11.53 -6.23
N SER A 43 10.25 12.79 -6.65
CA SER A 43 9.26 13.57 -7.40
C SER A 43 8.89 12.90 -8.72
N ARG A 44 9.90 12.46 -9.47
CA ARG A 44 9.71 11.78 -10.75
C ARG A 44 8.99 10.44 -10.56
N ASP A 45 9.47 9.63 -9.64
CA ASP A 45 8.98 8.26 -9.44
C ASP A 45 7.57 8.22 -8.83
N LEU A 46 7.24 9.18 -7.96
CA LEU A 46 5.88 9.34 -7.41
C LEU A 46 4.97 10.24 -8.27
N GLN A 47 5.54 10.89 -9.29
CA GLN A 47 4.83 11.89 -10.11
C GLN A 47 4.20 13.01 -9.26
N ILE A 48 4.79 13.37 -8.14
CA ILE A 48 4.34 14.43 -7.23
C ILE A 48 5.27 15.63 -7.40
N PRO A 49 4.75 16.88 -7.43
CA PRO A 49 5.59 18.08 -7.56
C PRO A 49 6.70 18.11 -6.51
N LYS A 50 7.92 18.49 -6.93
CA LYS A 50 9.13 18.54 -6.09
C LYS A 50 8.92 19.30 -4.79
N GLU A 51 8.20 20.42 -4.84
CA GLU A 51 7.93 21.24 -3.66
C GLU A 51 7.00 20.55 -2.67
N SER A 52 6.03 19.78 -3.16
CA SER A 52 5.14 18.95 -2.30
C SER A 52 5.92 17.84 -1.61
N ILE A 53 6.86 17.18 -2.31
CA ILE A 53 7.77 16.21 -1.72
C ILE A 53 8.63 16.86 -0.64
N ARG A 54 9.24 18.03 -0.95
CA ARG A 54 10.07 18.77 0.01
C ARG A 54 9.31 19.12 1.28
N ARG A 55 8.09 19.68 1.15
CA ARG A 55 7.22 20.00 2.30
C ARG A 55 6.88 18.76 3.13
N LYS A 56 6.61 17.64 2.47
CA LYS A 56 6.30 16.38 3.17
C LYS A 56 7.50 15.82 3.93
N ILE A 57 8.71 15.90 3.35
CA ILE A 57 9.96 15.48 4.03
C ILE A 57 10.20 16.37 5.26
N ILE A 58 10.10 17.69 5.13
CA ILE A 58 10.26 18.63 6.25
C ILE A 58 9.22 18.34 7.36
N TYR A 59 7.98 18.05 6.97
CA TYR A 59 6.94 17.67 7.92
C TYR A 59 7.30 16.39 8.69
N LEU A 60 7.81 15.37 8.00
CA LEU A 60 8.23 14.10 8.61
C LEU A 60 9.46 14.30 9.53
N GLU A 61 10.40 15.18 9.14
CA GLU A 61 11.53 15.58 9.99
C GLU A 61 11.06 16.28 11.27
N LYS A 62 10.13 17.23 11.16
CA LYS A 62 9.53 17.92 12.35
C LYS A 62 8.78 16.97 13.28
N LYS A 63 8.23 15.88 12.75
CA LYS A 63 7.55 14.85 13.53
C LYS A 63 8.51 13.80 14.10
N GLY A 64 9.81 13.91 13.86
CA GLY A 64 10.81 12.95 14.31
C GLY A 64 10.77 11.60 13.59
N VAL A 65 9.94 11.46 12.56
CA VAL A 65 9.79 10.21 11.79
C VAL A 65 10.99 9.96 10.89
N ILE A 66 11.58 11.04 10.37
CA ILE A 66 12.77 10.99 9.53
C ILE A 66 13.82 11.94 10.10
N LYS A 67 15.06 11.50 10.08
CA LYS A 67 16.24 12.35 10.33
C LYS A 67 17.12 12.31 9.09
N ARG A 68 17.49 13.43 8.56
CA ARG A 68 18.37 13.55 7.40
C ARG A 68 19.76 14.00 7.84
N THR A 69 20.78 13.30 7.39
CA THR A 69 22.17 13.72 7.42
C THR A 69 22.67 13.94 5.98
N ARG A 70 23.89 14.46 5.80
CA ARG A 70 24.42 14.90 4.48
C ARG A 70 24.25 13.90 3.33
N LYS A 71 24.17 12.58 3.60
CA LYS A 71 24.09 11.53 2.57
C LYS A 71 23.12 10.38 2.89
N LYS A 72 22.33 10.49 3.99
CA LYS A 72 21.50 9.37 4.45
C LYS A 72 20.19 9.87 5.05
N PHE A 73 19.13 9.10 4.86
CA PHE A 73 17.91 9.20 5.63
C PHE A 73 17.90 8.16 6.73
N PHE A 74 17.54 8.56 7.93
CA PHE A 74 17.27 7.67 9.04
C PHE A 74 15.78 7.73 9.33
N ILE A 75 15.12 6.61 9.25
CA ILE A 75 13.69 6.49 9.57
C ILE A 75 13.61 5.91 10.98
N ASP A 76 12.96 6.63 11.88
CA ASP A 76 12.70 6.13 13.21
C ASP A 76 11.50 5.18 13.18
N ARG A 77 11.75 3.90 13.33
CA ARG A 77 10.72 2.86 13.36
C ARG A 77 9.90 2.90 14.65
N SER A 78 10.40 3.49 15.74
CA SER A 78 9.63 3.65 16.97
C SER A 78 8.49 4.67 16.78
N ALA A 79 8.63 5.64 15.89
CA ALA A 79 7.53 6.49 15.46
C ALA A 79 6.39 5.71 14.78
N TYR A 80 6.64 4.46 14.40
CA TYR A 80 5.69 3.49 13.85
C TYR A 80 5.19 2.45 14.88
N GLU A 81 5.55 2.52 16.12
CA GLU A 81 5.00 1.59 17.12
C GLU A 81 3.48 1.68 17.21
N THR A 82 2.92 2.88 16.93
CA THR A 82 1.49 3.06 16.70
C THR A 82 1.03 2.62 15.30
N VAL A 83 1.94 2.31 14.38
CA VAL A 83 1.66 2.02 12.96
C VAL A 83 2.41 0.77 12.50
N GLN A 84 2.74 -0.16 13.39
CA GLN A 84 3.07 -1.51 12.93
C GLN A 84 1.92 -1.97 12.03
N PRO A 85 2.20 -2.55 10.86
CA PRO A 85 1.14 -2.88 9.89
C PRO A 85 0.31 -4.10 10.34
N ILE A 86 0.03 -4.22 11.64
CA ILE A 86 -0.72 -5.33 12.23
C ILE A 86 -2.11 -5.43 11.60
N SER A 87 -2.82 -4.31 11.51
CA SER A 87 -4.14 -4.28 10.89
C SER A 87 -4.08 -4.57 9.40
N ALA A 88 -3.09 -4.00 8.69
CA ALA A 88 -2.89 -4.27 7.27
C ALA A 88 -2.52 -5.74 7.03
N LEU A 89 -1.63 -6.30 7.84
CA LEU A 89 -1.25 -7.72 7.78
C LEU A 89 -2.44 -8.63 8.02
N LYS A 90 -3.26 -8.36 9.05
CA LYS A 90 -4.48 -9.11 9.35
C LYS A 90 -5.48 -9.06 8.18
N ASN A 91 -5.74 -7.87 7.67
CA ASN A 91 -6.71 -7.68 6.57
C ASN A 91 -6.21 -8.34 5.29
N LEU A 92 -4.92 -8.20 4.96
CA LEU A 92 -4.30 -8.85 3.80
C LEU A 92 -4.36 -10.37 3.92
N SER A 93 -4.03 -10.93 5.09
CA SER A 93 -4.09 -12.37 5.34
C SER A 93 -5.52 -12.91 5.22
N ASN A 94 -6.51 -12.18 5.72
CA ASN A 94 -7.92 -12.54 5.57
C ASN A 94 -8.36 -12.50 4.10
N LEU A 95 -7.98 -11.45 3.36
CA LEU A 95 -8.31 -11.32 1.93
C LEU A 95 -7.73 -12.49 1.13
N ILE A 96 -6.46 -12.81 1.33
CA ILE A 96 -5.79 -13.92 0.63
C ILE A 96 -6.43 -15.27 1.03
N SER A 97 -6.80 -15.46 2.31
CA SER A 97 -7.49 -16.67 2.76
C SER A 97 -8.84 -16.86 2.06
N ILE A 98 -9.66 -15.81 2.00
CA ILE A 98 -10.95 -15.85 1.32
C ILE A 98 -10.74 -16.12 -0.18
N SER A 99 -9.81 -15.43 -0.82
CA SER A 99 -9.47 -15.64 -2.24
C SER A 99 -9.02 -17.07 -2.52
N SER A 100 -8.18 -17.66 -1.64
CA SER A 100 -7.72 -19.05 -1.79
C SER A 100 -8.86 -20.06 -1.69
N LYS A 101 -9.87 -19.80 -0.85
CA LYS A 101 -11.05 -20.64 -0.73
C LYS A 101 -11.91 -20.58 -2.00
N ILE A 102 -12.13 -19.39 -2.54
CA ILE A 102 -12.87 -19.20 -3.79
C ILE A 102 -12.14 -19.90 -4.94
N LEU A 103 -10.84 -19.69 -5.09
CA LEU A 103 -10.04 -20.33 -6.15
C LEU A 103 -10.04 -21.86 -6.03
N LYS A 104 -10.08 -22.40 -4.81
CA LYS A 104 -10.24 -23.84 -4.59
C LYS A 104 -11.62 -24.33 -5.02
N GLN A 105 -12.70 -23.61 -4.71
CA GLN A 105 -14.07 -23.94 -5.13
C GLN A 105 -14.21 -23.94 -6.64
N GLU A 106 -13.52 -23.01 -7.33
CA GLU A 106 -13.49 -22.91 -8.79
C GLU A 106 -12.47 -23.86 -9.45
N ASN A 107 -11.91 -24.81 -8.71
CA ASN A 107 -10.87 -25.76 -9.18
C ASN A 107 -9.62 -25.10 -9.78
N GLN A 108 -9.34 -23.84 -9.43
CA GLN A 108 -8.15 -23.12 -9.87
C GLN A 108 -6.96 -23.35 -8.92
N MET A 109 -7.21 -23.89 -7.72
CA MET A 109 -6.19 -24.26 -6.73
C MET A 109 -6.55 -25.58 -6.06
N THR A 110 -5.53 -26.38 -5.73
CA THR A 110 -5.72 -27.65 -5.00
C THR A 110 -6.01 -27.45 -3.53
N ASN A 111 -5.38 -26.44 -2.92
CA ASN A 111 -5.47 -26.18 -1.48
C ASN A 111 -5.98 -24.76 -1.20
N SER A 112 -6.66 -24.59 -0.07
CA SER A 112 -6.95 -23.27 0.52
C SER A 112 -6.11 -23.11 1.79
N PHE A 113 -5.82 -21.88 2.14
CA PHE A 113 -5.00 -21.51 3.29
C PHE A 113 -5.81 -20.72 4.30
N SER A 114 -5.57 -20.96 5.59
CA SER A 114 -6.13 -20.15 6.67
C SER A 114 -5.45 -18.78 6.74
N SER A 115 -6.12 -17.80 7.33
CA SER A 115 -5.51 -16.47 7.52
C SER A 115 -4.29 -16.50 8.45
N THR A 116 -4.23 -17.46 9.37
CA THR A 116 -3.10 -17.66 10.28
C THR A 116 -1.88 -18.17 9.52
N GLU A 117 -2.03 -19.23 8.72
CA GLU A 117 -0.94 -19.77 7.88
C GLU A 117 -0.37 -18.70 6.94
N ILE A 118 -1.25 -17.89 6.33
CA ILE A 118 -0.83 -16.81 5.45
C ILE A 118 -0.10 -15.72 6.24
N SER A 119 -0.62 -15.32 7.41
CA SER A 119 0.02 -14.33 8.28
C SER A 119 1.42 -14.77 8.69
N ASP A 120 1.58 -16.02 9.08
CA ASP A 120 2.87 -16.59 9.51
C ASP A 120 3.84 -16.69 8.32
N GLY A 121 3.35 -17.08 7.14
CA GLY A 121 4.11 -17.07 5.91
C GLY A 121 4.60 -15.65 5.54
N ILE A 122 3.72 -14.65 5.61
CA ILE A 122 4.09 -13.26 5.34
C ILE A 122 5.11 -12.76 6.37
N LYS A 123 4.93 -13.05 7.66
CA LYS A 123 5.89 -12.67 8.71
C LYS A 123 7.26 -13.30 8.49
N LYS A 124 7.29 -14.57 8.14
CA LYS A 124 8.54 -15.31 7.86
C LYS A 124 9.30 -14.72 6.67
N HIS A 125 8.61 -14.33 5.62
CA HIS A 125 9.18 -13.79 4.38
C HIS A 125 8.88 -12.29 4.23
N PHE A 126 8.89 -11.56 5.34
CA PHE A 126 8.32 -10.20 5.45
C PHE A 126 8.87 -9.24 4.41
N SER A 127 10.19 -9.11 4.28
CA SER A 127 10.80 -8.15 3.35
C SER A 127 10.36 -8.37 1.90
N PHE A 128 10.18 -9.62 1.47
CA PHE A 128 9.77 -9.96 0.11
C PHE A 128 8.28 -9.76 -0.10
N CYS A 129 7.45 -10.25 0.81
CA CYS A 129 6.00 -10.10 0.74
C CYS A 129 5.59 -8.62 0.82
N TRP A 130 6.24 -7.85 1.72
CA TRP A 130 5.94 -6.45 1.90
C TRP A 130 6.41 -5.57 0.75
N TYR A 131 7.53 -5.94 0.10
CA TYR A 131 7.96 -5.33 -1.15
C TYR A 131 6.89 -5.47 -2.25
N GLU A 132 6.37 -6.67 -2.47
CA GLU A 132 5.33 -6.91 -3.49
C GLU A 132 4.01 -6.21 -3.11
N PHE A 133 3.64 -6.18 -1.82
CA PHE A 133 2.48 -5.43 -1.35
C PHE A 133 2.61 -3.93 -1.63
N TYR A 134 3.76 -3.32 -1.33
CA TYR A 134 3.99 -1.92 -1.66
C TYR A 134 4.02 -1.66 -3.17
N LYS A 135 4.59 -2.56 -3.95
CA LYS A 135 4.52 -2.49 -5.42
C LYS A 135 3.08 -2.46 -5.92
N PHE A 136 2.22 -3.32 -5.37
CA PHE A 136 0.79 -3.31 -5.67
C PHE A 136 0.16 -1.96 -5.30
N ILE A 137 0.41 -1.43 -4.10
CA ILE A 137 -0.11 -0.12 -3.66
C ILE A 137 0.32 1.00 -4.61
N PHE A 138 1.59 1.03 -5.06
CA PHE A 138 2.06 2.03 -6.03
C PHE A 138 1.39 1.85 -7.39
N SER A 139 1.28 0.62 -7.90
CA SER A 139 0.63 0.35 -9.18
C SER A 139 -0.84 0.76 -9.15
N TYR A 140 -1.54 0.46 -8.06
CA TYR A 140 -2.92 0.86 -7.82
C TYR A 140 -3.05 2.39 -7.78
N TYR A 141 -2.19 3.06 -6.99
CA TYR A 141 -2.14 4.51 -6.90
C TYR A 141 -1.93 5.18 -8.27
N PHE A 142 -0.93 4.73 -9.05
CA PHE A 142 -0.65 5.32 -10.36
C PHE A 142 -1.77 5.10 -11.37
N ARG A 143 -2.43 3.96 -11.30
CA ARG A 143 -3.59 3.67 -12.17
C ARG A 143 -4.74 4.64 -11.90
N TRP A 144 -5.13 4.77 -10.64
CA TRP A 144 -6.28 5.59 -10.26
C TRP A 144 -6.01 7.08 -10.24
N ARG A 145 -4.77 7.50 -10.09
CA ARG A 145 -4.42 8.91 -10.13
C ARG A 145 -4.76 9.58 -11.45
N LYS A 146 -4.69 8.86 -12.57
CA LYS A 146 -5.07 9.39 -13.88
C LYS A 146 -6.55 9.76 -13.95
N GLU A 147 -7.39 9.01 -13.26
CA GLU A 147 -8.84 9.18 -13.25
C GLU A 147 -9.31 10.16 -12.18
N LEU A 148 -8.71 10.10 -10.99
CA LEU A 148 -9.17 10.81 -9.80
C LEU A 148 -8.31 12.03 -9.41
N GLY A 149 -7.21 12.27 -10.10
CA GLY A 149 -6.34 13.42 -9.93
C GLY A 149 -5.34 13.31 -8.78
N ASP A 150 -5.77 12.99 -7.57
CA ASP A 150 -4.91 12.95 -6.39
C ASP A 150 -5.20 11.77 -5.44
N PHE A 151 -4.30 11.57 -4.48
CA PHE A 151 -4.41 10.48 -3.51
C PHE A 151 -5.52 10.70 -2.46
N GLU A 152 -5.84 11.94 -2.15
CA GLU A 152 -6.87 12.28 -1.15
C GLU A 152 -8.24 11.92 -1.70
N THR A 153 -8.53 12.29 -2.94
CA THR A 153 -9.75 11.89 -3.67
C THR A 153 -9.88 10.38 -3.78
N LEU A 154 -8.79 9.67 -4.13
CA LEU A 154 -8.78 8.21 -4.14
C LEU A 154 -9.10 7.63 -2.76
N SER A 155 -8.49 8.16 -1.71
CA SER A 155 -8.70 7.67 -0.34
C SER A 155 -10.14 7.88 0.13
N ILE A 156 -10.75 9.03 -0.19
CA ILE A 156 -12.15 9.32 0.09
C ILE A 156 -13.06 8.37 -0.68
N GLY A 157 -12.81 8.17 -1.97
CA GLY A 157 -13.57 7.24 -2.81
C GLY A 157 -13.54 5.81 -2.25
N LEU A 158 -12.35 5.32 -1.87
CA LEU A 158 -12.20 4.00 -1.25
C LEU A 158 -12.94 3.88 0.08
N LEU A 159 -12.93 4.94 0.90
CA LEU A 159 -13.66 4.96 2.17
C LEU A 159 -15.17 4.90 1.96
N ILE A 160 -15.69 5.66 0.98
CA ILE A 160 -17.11 5.64 0.60
C ILE A 160 -17.49 4.24 0.11
N MET A 161 -16.71 3.65 -0.80
CA MET A 161 -16.96 2.30 -1.32
C MET A 161 -16.91 1.24 -0.23
N SER A 162 -15.95 1.34 0.69
CA SER A 162 -15.83 0.42 1.83
C SER A 162 -17.04 0.50 2.76
N ASN A 163 -17.51 1.72 3.07
CA ASN A 163 -18.69 1.92 3.89
C ASN A 163 -19.97 1.44 3.20
N ALA A 164 -20.14 1.72 1.92
CA ALA A 164 -21.25 1.25 1.13
C ALA A 164 -21.31 -0.29 1.08
N SER A 165 -20.16 -0.94 0.86
CA SER A 165 -20.05 -2.41 0.85
C SER A 165 -20.33 -3.03 2.22
N SER A 166 -19.96 -2.34 3.31
CA SER A 166 -20.19 -2.83 4.69
C SER A 166 -21.65 -2.74 5.11
N ASN A 167 -22.40 -1.79 4.58
CA ASN A 167 -23.82 -1.56 4.93
C ASN A 167 -24.79 -2.51 4.22
N ARG A 168 -24.33 -3.59 3.62
CA ARG A 168 -25.08 -4.78 3.09
C ARG A 168 -26.30 -4.51 2.19
N HIS A 169 -26.52 -3.28 1.72
CA HIS A 169 -27.68 -2.95 0.88
C HIS A 169 -27.36 -2.80 -0.61
N LEU A 170 -26.07 -2.87 -0.99
CA LEU A 170 -25.69 -2.91 -2.40
C LEU A 170 -25.58 -4.38 -2.86
N VAL A 171 -26.67 -4.89 -3.38
CA VAL A 171 -26.63 -6.14 -4.16
C VAL A 171 -25.82 -5.85 -5.44
N LEU A 172 -25.01 -6.81 -5.90
CA LEU A 172 -24.17 -6.65 -7.10
C LEU A 172 -24.96 -6.16 -8.33
N HIS A 173 -26.24 -6.47 -8.35
CA HIS A 173 -27.20 -6.05 -9.38
C HIS A 173 -27.41 -4.52 -9.40
N ASP A 174 -27.43 -3.86 -8.25
CA ASP A 174 -27.65 -2.41 -8.15
C ASP A 174 -26.42 -1.61 -8.55
N ILE A 175 -25.22 -2.19 -8.36
CA ILE A 175 -23.97 -1.59 -8.82
C ILE A 175 -23.89 -1.60 -10.36
N CYS A 176 -24.35 -2.67 -11.01
CA CYS A 176 -24.41 -2.73 -12.47
C CYS A 176 -25.41 -1.74 -13.06
N LEU A 177 -26.55 -1.49 -12.38
CA LEU A 177 -27.56 -0.54 -12.84
C LEU A 177 -27.11 0.93 -12.69
N LEU A 178 -26.37 1.27 -11.63
CA LEU A 178 -25.77 2.60 -11.47
C LEU A 178 -24.78 2.92 -12.60
N TYR A 179 -24.01 1.91 -13.06
CA TYR A 179 -23.04 2.09 -14.14
C TYR A 179 -23.69 2.20 -15.54
N THR A 180 -24.90 1.64 -15.71
CA THR A 180 -25.62 1.70 -16.97
C THR A 180 -26.55 2.92 -17.08
N SER A 181 -26.98 3.52 -15.97
CA SER A 181 -27.83 4.72 -16.00
C SER A 181 -27.05 5.99 -16.39
N ASP A 182 -25.79 6.15 -15.94
CA ASP A 182 -24.95 7.29 -16.31
C ASP A 182 -24.57 7.26 -17.80
N ALA A 183 -24.38 6.06 -18.38
CA ALA A 183 -24.08 5.91 -19.81
C ALA A 183 -25.30 6.22 -20.74
N ALA A 184 -26.51 6.21 -20.19
CA ALA A 184 -27.72 6.54 -20.96
C ALA A 184 -28.01 8.04 -20.97
N ASP A 185 -27.60 8.78 -19.93
CA ASP A 185 -27.85 10.23 -19.81
C ASP A 185 -26.91 11.07 -20.69
N GLU A 186 -25.70 10.60 -20.99
CA GLU A 186 -24.78 11.30 -21.88
C GLU A 186 -25.21 11.32 -23.37
N ARG A 187 -26.21 10.52 -23.75
CA ARG A 187 -26.75 10.51 -25.14
C ARG A 187 -27.90 11.48 -25.37
N SER A 188 -28.36 12.19 -24.34
CA SER A 188 -29.49 13.12 -24.47
C SER A 188 -29.09 14.58 -24.70
N TRP A 189 -27.79 14.88 -24.86
CA TRP A 189 -27.27 16.21 -25.17
C TRP A 189 -26.58 16.21 -26.53
N GLY A 190 -27.31 15.89 -27.59
CA GLY A 190 -26.93 16.03 -28.98
C GLY A 190 -27.96 16.84 -29.73
#